data_616ccb1284e8e115cb5c644bc87cc764
#
_entry.id   616ccb1284e8e115cb5c644bc87cc764
#
_cell.length_a   1.000
_cell.length_b   1.000
_cell.length_c   1.000
_cell.angle_alpha   90.00
_cell.angle_beta   90.00
_cell.angle_gamma   90.00
#
_symmetry.space_group_name_H-M   'P 1'
#
loop_
_entity.id
_entity.type
_entity.pdbx_description
1 polymer ?
#
loop_
_entity_poly.entity_id
_entity_poly.type
_entity_poly.pdbx_seq_one_letter_code
_entity_poly.pdbx_strand_id
1 'polypeptide(L)'
;MCIRDRLGTVLFTLMLTWKRGRELVFENLQKHAIPLEDFLASLFISPPTRVPGTAIFLRGESDGVPHAMLHNLSHNKVLHERVVFLTVRMMEVPYVPTTDQVRIHLLGDDCYQMDVTYGFKNVPDIPAALELAKDQGLEFEMMETSFFIARQTVVANPVRGMALWREHIFVAMSRHARGAADYYQIPSNRVIELGTKVEI
;
A
#
# COMPACT_ATOMS: atom_id res chain seq x y z
N MET A 1 -7.73 10.30 42.60
CA MET A 1 -7.25 10.00 41.24
C MET A 1 -7.24 11.29 40.42
N CYS A 2 -6.06 11.73 39.98
CA CYS A 2 -5.90 13.04 39.35
C CYS A 2 -6.48 13.02 37.90
N ILE A 3 -6.97 14.15 37.39
CA ILE A 3 -7.49 14.29 36.03
C ILE A 3 -6.38 13.87 35.01
N ARG A 4 -5.14 14.22 35.31
CA ARG A 4 -3.95 13.83 34.51
C ARG A 4 -3.84 12.31 34.36
N ASP A 5 -4.05 11.56 35.44
CA ASP A 5 -3.91 10.09 35.42
C ASP A 5 -4.99 9.44 34.56
N ARG A 6 -6.22 9.99 34.63
CA ARG A 6 -7.33 9.51 33.78
C ARG A 6 -7.08 9.77 32.30
N LEU A 7 -6.64 10.97 31.94
CA LEU A 7 -6.29 11.31 30.56
C LEU A 7 -5.13 10.46 30.07
N GLY A 8 -4.08 10.26 30.88
CA GLY A 8 -2.98 9.40 30.56
C GLY A 8 -3.40 7.96 30.29
N THR A 9 -4.27 7.39 31.12
CA THR A 9 -4.80 6.02 30.95
C THR A 9 -5.62 5.90 29.66
N VAL A 10 -6.46 6.87 29.34
CA VAL A 10 -7.26 6.88 28.09
C VAL A 10 -6.34 6.92 26.87
N LEU A 11 -5.39 7.85 26.82
CA LEU A 11 -4.44 7.95 25.71
C LEU A 11 -3.62 6.68 25.55
N PHE A 12 -3.12 6.13 26.63
CA PHE A 12 -2.34 4.88 26.61
C PHE A 12 -3.17 3.71 26.06
N THR A 13 -4.43 3.60 26.49
CA THR A 13 -5.36 2.57 25.99
C THR A 13 -5.62 2.72 24.50
N LEU A 14 -5.81 3.96 23.99
CA LEU A 14 -6.00 4.22 22.57
C LEU A 14 -4.75 3.83 21.77
N MET A 15 -3.55 4.19 22.24
CA MET A 15 -2.28 3.84 21.60
C MET A 15 -2.06 2.32 21.54
N LEU A 16 -2.31 1.61 22.64
CA LEU A 16 -2.20 0.14 22.68
C LEU A 16 -3.25 -0.53 21.79
N THR A 17 -4.45 0.05 21.72
CA THR A 17 -5.52 -0.46 20.84
C THR A 17 -5.14 -0.28 19.38
N TRP A 18 -4.60 0.89 19.01
CA TRP A 18 -4.12 1.15 17.67
C TRP A 18 -2.99 0.20 17.28
N LYS A 19 -1.98 0.06 18.14
CA LYS A 19 -0.84 -0.84 17.89
C LYS A 19 -1.32 -2.26 17.64
N ARG A 20 -2.12 -2.82 18.57
CA ARG A 20 -2.60 -4.21 18.44
C ARG A 20 -3.51 -4.41 17.23
N GLY A 21 -4.39 -3.45 16.93
CA GLY A 21 -5.25 -3.50 15.74
C GLY A 21 -4.44 -3.51 14.45
N ARG A 22 -3.40 -2.70 14.35
CA ARG A 22 -2.49 -2.70 13.20
C ARG A 22 -1.75 -4.03 13.03
N GLU A 23 -1.27 -4.62 14.12
CA GLU A 23 -0.63 -5.94 14.10
C GLU A 23 -1.57 -7.01 13.57
N LEU A 24 -2.83 -7.06 14.05
CA LEU A 24 -3.82 -8.03 13.60
C LEU A 24 -4.17 -7.89 12.11
N VAL A 25 -4.33 -6.66 11.62
CA VAL A 25 -4.54 -6.40 10.20
C VAL A 25 -3.36 -6.91 9.39
N PHE A 26 -2.13 -6.61 9.81
CA PHE A 26 -0.93 -7.04 9.12
C PHE A 26 -0.77 -8.56 9.11
N GLU A 27 -0.97 -9.23 10.26
CA GLU A 27 -0.96 -10.70 10.37
C GLU A 27 -2.00 -11.35 9.44
N ASN A 28 -3.20 -10.78 9.34
CA ASN A 28 -4.26 -11.29 8.47
C ASN A 28 -3.88 -11.16 6.98
N LEU A 29 -3.34 -10.03 6.58
CA LEU A 29 -2.89 -9.80 5.21
C LEU A 29 -1.74 -10.74 4.82
N GLN A 30 -0.79 -10.95 5.72
CA GLN A 30 0.34 -11.85 5.45
C GLN A 30 -0.08 -13.32 5.29
N LYS A 31 -1.07 -13.80 6.05
CA LYS A 31 -1.55 -15.19 5.95
C LYS A 31 -2.08 -15.56 4.57
N HIS A 32 -2.56 -14.58 3.82
CA HIS A 32 -3.16 -14.77 2.50
C HIS A 32 -2.28 -14.20 1.37
N ALA A 33 -1.05 -13.77 1.69
CA ALA A 33 -0.14 -13.22 0.71
C ALA A 33 0.38 -14.33 -0.22
N ILE A 34 0.25 -14.12 -1.52
CA ILE A 34 0.85 -14.96 -2.56
C ILE A 34 2.22 -14.36 -2.88
N PRO A 35 3.33 -15.13 -2.88
CA PRO A 35 4.63 -14.62 -3.27
C PRO A 35 4.59 -14.01 -4.68
N LEU A 36 5.20 -12.83 -4.85
CA LEU A 36 5.15 -12.11 -6.12
C LEU A 36 5.85 -12.86 -7.24
N GLU A 37 6.99 -13.48 -6.95
CA GLU A 37 7.79 -14.23 -7.94
C GLU A 37 7.02 -15.42 -8.51
N ASP A 38 6.41 -16.24 -7.66
CA ASP A 38 5.61 -17.41 -8.08
C ASP A 38 4.39 -16.98 -8.91
N PHE A 39 3.78 -15.86 -8.52
CA PHE A 39 2.64 -15.30 -9.23
C PHE A 39 3.05 -14.80 -10.63
N LEU A 40 4.15 -14.06 -10.73
CA LEU A 40 4.65 -13.56 -12.02
C LEU A 40 5.08 -14.70 -12.94
N ALA A 41 5.71 -15.75 -12.41
CA ALA A 41 6.03 -16.94 -13.20
C ALA A 41 4.77 -17.56 -13.82
N SER A 42 3.68 -17.65 -13.06
CA SER A 42 2.39 -18.14 -13.58
C SER A 42 1.77 -17.19 -14.61
N LEU A 43 1.88 -15.89 -14.36
CA LEU A 43 1.33 -14.84 -15.22
C LEU A 43 2.04 -14.82 -16.60
N PHE A 44 3.35 -15.05 -16.63
CA PHE A 44 4.12 -15.08 -17.87
C PHE A 44 3.86 -16.34 -18.73
N ILE A 45 3.44 -17.45 -18.09
CA ILE A 45 3.03 -18.67 -18.83
C ILE A 45 1.70 -18.46 -19.55
N SER A 46 0.75 -17.76 -18.91
CA SER A 46 -0.59 -17.49 -19.49
C SER A 46 -0.94 -16.01 -19.31
N PRO A 47 -0.36 -15.13 -20.13
CA PRO A 47 -0.55 -13.69 -19.99
C PRO A 47 -2.00 -13.27 -20.28
N PRO A 48 -2.58 -12.41 -19.44
CA PRO A 48 -3.90 -11.83 -19.73
C PRO A 48 -3.82 -10.85 -20.90
N THR A 49 -4.98 -10.44 -21.41
CA THR A 49 -5.05 -9.39 -22.42
C THR A 49 -4.38 -8.10 -21.90
N ARG A 50 -3.43 -7.56 -22.69
CA ARG A 50 -2.78 -6.29 -22.36
C ARG A 50 -3.57 -5.13 -22.93
N VAL A 51 -3.65 -4.05 -22.15
CA VAL A 51 -4.24 -2.77 -22.55
C VAL A 51 -3.17 -1.67 -22.52
N PRO A 52 -3.22 -0.67 -23.40
CA PRO A 52 -2.25 0.41 -23.44
C PRO A 52 -2.13 1.17 -22.12
N GLY A 53 -0.93 1.69 -21.84
CA GLY A 53 -0.65 2.52 -20.69
C GLY A 53 0.09 1.79 -19.55
N THR A 54 0.25 2.50 -18.44
CA THR A 54 1.01 2.04 -17.27
C THR A 54 0.09 1.86 -16.06
N ALA A 55 0.14 0.70 -15.42
CA ALA A 55 -0.50 0.47 -14.13
C ALA A 55 0.54 0.46 -13.00
N ILE A 56 0.36 1.32 -12.01
CA ILE A 56 1.17 1.35 -10.79
C ILE A 56 0.34 0.75 -9.65
N PHE A 57 0.76 -0.41 -9.15
CA PHE A 57 0.11 -1.07 -8.02
C PHE A 57 0.86 -0.72 -6.73
N LEU A 58 0.22 0.05 -5.84
CA LEU A 58 0.76 0.29 -4.51
C LEU A 58 0.71 -1.00 -3.69
N ARG A 59 1.85 -1.36 -3.11
CA ARG A 59 1.95 -2.48 -2.17
C ARG A 59 2.56 -2.03 -0.84
N GLY A 60 2.22 -2.76 0.22
CA GLY A 60 2.88 -2.61 1.51
C GLY A 60 4.28 -3.22 1.49
N GLU A 61 4.96 -3.22 2.62
CA GLU A 61 6.31 -3.81 2.79
C GLU A 61 6.33 -5.35 2.71
N SER A 62 5.19 -6.00 2.55
CA SER A 62 5.12 -7.46 2.36
C SER A 62 5.53 -7.85 0.94
N ASP A 63 6.21 -8.98 0.78
CA ASP A 63 6.65 -9.50 -0.53
C ASP A 63 5.51 -10.10 -1.38
N GLY A 64 4.28 -9.95 -0.94
CA GLY A 64 3.11 -10.50 -1.61
C GLY A 64 2.62 -9.68 -2.81
N VAL A 65 1.80 -10.32 -3.64
CA VAL A 65 1.09 -9.68 -4.75
C VAL A 65 0.12 -8.63 -4.19
N PRO A 66 0.09 -7.39 -4.74
CA PRO A 66 -0.87 -6.39 -4.34
C PRO A 66 -2.32 -6.87 -4.49
N HIS A 67 -3.13 -6.73 -3.44
CA HIS A 67 -4.56 -7.11 -3.51
C HIS A 67 -5.29 -6.39 -4.65
N ALA A 68 -4.93 -5.14 -4.93
CA ALA A 68 -5.49 -4.39 -6.05
C ALA A 68 -5.23 -5.07 -7.40
N MET A 69 -4.06 -5.68 -7.60
CA MET A 69 -3.75 -6.44 -8.82
C MET A 69 -4.60 -7.71 -8.91
N LEU A 70 -4.73 -8.47 -7.83
CA LEU A 70 -5.55 -9.69 -7.81
C LEU A 70 -7.01 -9.38 -8.14
N HIS A 71 -7.56 -8.30 -7.57
CA HIS A 71 -8.90 -7.83 -7.88
C HIS A 71 -9.06 -7.41 -9.35
N ASN A 72 -8.11 -6.62 -9.86
CA ASN A 72 -8.13 -6.20 -11.26
C ASN A 72 -8.12 -7.41 -12.21
N LEU A 73 -7.26 -8.39 -11.97
CA LEU A 73 -7.19 -9.59 -12.81
C LEU A 73 -8.44 -10.48 -12.68
N SER A 74 -8.99 -10.62 -11.47
CA SER A 74 -10.16 -11.46 -11.24
C SER A 74 -11.41 -10.92 -11.93
N HIS A 75 -11.61 -9.60 -11.93
CA HIS A 75 -12.83 -8.97 -12.42
C HIS A 75 -12.70 -8.43 -13.84
N ASN A 76 -11.61 -7.72 -14.14
CA ASN A 76 -11.42 -7.10 -15.46
C ASN A 76 -10.71 -8.02 -16.46
N LYS A 77 -9.92 -9.00 -15.98
CA LYS A 77 -9.16 -9.96 -16.79
C LYS A 77 -8.18 -9.31 -17.77
N VAL A 78 -7.75 -8.09 -17.49
CA VAL A 78 -6.81 -7.32 -18.29
C VAL A 78 -5.65 -6.83 -17.42
N LEU A 79 -4.52 -6.57 -18.06
CA LEU A 79 -3.35 -5.98 -17.44
C LEU A 79 -2.80 -4.90 -18.38
N HIS A 80 -2.22 -3.84 -17.85
CA HIS A 80 -1.60 -2.81 -18.67
C HIS A 80 -0.29 -3.34 -19.29
N GLU A 81 0.11 -2.73 -20.39
CA GLU A 81 1.35 -3.08 -21.07
C GLU A 81 2.54 -2.96 -20.12
N ARG A 82 2.62 -1.87 -19.38
CA ARG A 82 3.62 -1.67 -18.33
C ARG A 82 3.01 -1.79 -16.95
N VAL A 83 3.64 -2.58 -16.10
CA VAL A 83 3.21 -2.80 -14.70
C VAL A 83 4.33 -2.42 -13.75
N VAL A 84 4.00 -1.61 -12.76
CA VAL A 84 4.95 -1.19 -11.73
C VAL A 84 4.41 -1.53 -10.34
N PHE A 85 5.18 -2.32 -9.60
CA PHE A 85 4.93 -2.62 -8.19
C PHE A 85 5.64 -1.58 -7.33
N LEU A 86 4.87 -0.62 -6.82
CA LEU A 86 5.41 0.49 -6.05
C LEU A 86 5.35 0.21 -4.56
N THR A 87 6.52 0.17 -3.91
CA THR A 87 6.64 0.07 -2.45
C THR A 87 7.21 1.39 -1.91
N VAL A 88 6.56 1.94 -0.89
CA VAL A 88 7.06 3.14 -0.21
C VAL A 88 7.53 2.76 1.19
N ARG A 89 8.78 3.11 1.50
CA ARG A 89 9.42 2.83 2.79
C ARG A 89 9.78 4.11 3.52
N MET A 90 9.48 4.14 4.81
CA MET A 90 9.89 5.24 5.70
C MET A 90 11.08 4.81 6.54
N MET A 91 12.19 5.52 6.39
CA MET A 91 13.43 5.23 7.13
C MET A 91 13.47 6.03 8.44
N GLU A 92 14.23 5.50 9.42
CA GLU A 92 14.46 6.16 10.73
C GLU A 92 15.50 7.30 10.67
N VAL A 93 15.79 7.80 9.46
CA VAL A 93 16.63 8.97 9.23
C VAL A 93 15.77 10.20 8.91
N PRO A 94 16.22 11.42 9.26
CA PRO A 94 15.43 12.62 8.99
C PRO A 94 15.16 12.84 7.50
N TYR A 95 16.16 12.73 6.68
CA TYR A 95 16.08 12.96 5.23
C TYR A 95 16.83 11.87 4.46
N VAL A 96 16.26 11.42 3.36
CA VAL A 96 16.92 10.61 2.34
C VAL A 96 17.21 11.52 1.14
N PRO A 97 18.47 11.56 0.64
CA PRO A 97 18.81 12.32 -0.56
C PRO A 97 18.01 11.84 -1.77
N THR A 98 17.68 12.73 -2.70
CA THR A 98 16.90 12.41 -3.90
C THR A 98 17.56 11.32 -4.77
N THR A 99 18.89 11.26 -4.77
CA THR A 99 19.67 10.23 -5.48
C THR A 99 19.42 8.81 -4.98
N ASP A 100 19.05 8.66 -3.71
CA ASP A 100 18.87 7.37 -3.03
C ASP A 100 17.39 7.04 -2.78
N GLN A 101 16.49 7.96 -3.17
CA GLN A 101 15.05 7.80 -2.92
C GLN A 101 14.41 6.73 -3.79
N VAL A 102 14.86 6.54 -5.02
CA VAL A 102 14.21 5.68 -5.99
C VAL A 102 15.15 4.55 -6.40
N ARG A 103 14.67 3.31 -6.37
CA ARG A 103 15.35 2.13 -6.92
C ARG A 103 14.39 1.35 -7.78
N ILE A 104 14.84 0.96 -8.97
CA ILE A 104 14.02 0.26 -9.95
C ILE A 104 14.68 -1.06 -10.29
N HIS A 105 13.89 -2.13 -10.29
CA HIS A 105 14.31 -3.46 -10.71
C HIS A 105 13.35 -3.98 -11.77
N LEU A 106 13.88 -4.44 -12.91
CA LEU A 106 13.09 -5.12 -13.92
C LEU A 106 12.82 -6.57 -13.47
N LEU A 107 11.56 -6.96 -13.43
CA LEU A 107 11.13 -8.31 -13.06
C LEU A 107 10.89 -9.21 -14.31
N GLY A 108 10.74 -8.60 -15.49
CA GLY A 108 10.47 -9.26 -16.78
C GLY A 108 9.18 -8.77 -17.42
N ASP A 109 9.04 -8.93 -18.73
CA ASP A 109 7.83 -8.65 -19.52
C ASP A 109 7.16 -7.30 -19.19
N ASP A 110 7.95 -6.21 -19.23
CA ASP A 110 7.52 -4.84 -18.84
C ASP A 110 6.92 -4.72 -17.44
N CYS A 111 7.27 -5.64 -16.53
CA CYS A 111 6.97 -5.58 -15.12
C CYS A 111 8.17 -5.06 -14.32
N TYR A 112 7.98 -4.03 -13.53
CA TYR A 112 9.01 -3.36 -12.75
C TYR A 112 8.66 -3.36 -11.27
N GLN A 113 9.65 -3.49 -10.41
CA GLN A 113 9.55 -3.17 -9.00
C GLN A 113 10.21 -1.81 -8.77
N MET A 114 9.51 -0.90 -8.14
CA MET A 114 9.99 0.42 -7.78
C MET A 114 9.89 0.59 -6.27
N ASP A 115 11.03 0.73 -5.61
CA ASP A 115 11.11 1.02 -4.18
C ASP A 115 11.41 2.51 -3.99
N VAL A 116 10.52 3.21 -3.30
CA VAL A 116 10.68 4.63 -2.97
C VAL A 116 10.91 4.77 -1.48
N THR A 117 11.99 5.44 -1.10
CA THR A 117 12.43 5.57 0.28
C THR A 117 12.42 7.02 0.72
N TYR A 118 11.76 7.32 1.83
CA TYR A 118 11.71 8.64 2.45
C TYR A 118 12.24 8.60 3.88
N GLY A 119 12.86 9.70 4.31
CA GLY A 119 13.14 9.94 5.73
C GLY A 119 11.89 10.50 6.44
N PHE A 120 11.84 10.43 7.76
CA PHE A 120 10.65 10.83 8.52
C PHE A 120 10.32 12.34 8.45
N LYS A 121 11.24 13.19 7.95
CA LYS A 121 11.01 14.61 7.66
C LYS A 121 10.79 14.91 6.18
N ASN A 122 10.99 13.95 5.28
CA ASN A 122 10.61 14.13 3.90
C ASN A 122 9.07 14.17 3.78
N VAL A 123 8.57 14.94 2.85
CA VAL A 123 7.15 14.90 2.46
C VAL A 123 7.01 13.86 1.35
N PRO A 124 6.28 12.76 1.55
CA PRO A 124 6.10 11.77 0.51
C PRO A 124 5.33 12.36 -0.68
N ASP A 125 5.92 12.26 -1.86
CA ASP A 125 5.36 12.74 -3.13
C ASP A 125 5.70 11.72 -4.22
N ILE A 126 4.72 10.90 -4.59
CA ILE A 126 4.92 9.84 -5.59
C ILE A 126 5.08 10.41 -7.00
N PRO A 127 4.29 11.40 -7.47
CA PRO A 127 4.55 12.08 -8.73
C PRO A 127 5.99 12.57 -8.88
N ALA A 128 6.54 13.22 -7.85
CA ALA A 128 7.94 13.66 -7.88
C ALA A 128 8.93 12.47 -7.92
N ALA A 129 8.63 11.38 -7.22
CA ALA A 129 9.46 10.17 -7.28
C ALA A 129 9.44 9.50 -8.67
N LEU A 130 8.31 9.56 -9.39
CA LEU A 130 8.22 9.06 -10.78
C LEU A 130 9.06 9.91 -11.75
N GLU A 131 9.18 11.22 -11.50
CA GLU A 131 10.09 12.05 -12.29
C GLU A 131 11.57 11.65 -12.09
N LEU A 132 11.96 11.30 -10.85
CA LEU A 132 13.31 10.78 -10.56
C LEU A 132 13.59 9.43 -11.23
N ALA A 133 12.57 8.65 -11.51
CA ALA A 133 12.70 7.36 -12.19
C ALA A 133 13.19 7.50 -13.64
N LYS A 134 13.01 8.67 -14.28
CA LYS A 134 13.52 8.97 -15.62
C LYS A 134 15.04 8.84 -15.70
N ASP A 135 15.73 9.26 -14.65
CA ASP A 135 17.20 9.18 -14.58
C ASP A 135 17.70 7.73 -14.59
N GLN A 136 16.83 6.78 -14.25
CA GLN A 136 17.09 5.33 -14.27
C GLN A 136 16.51 4.64 -15.52
N GLY A 137 16.05 5.42 -16.51
CA GLY A 137 15.56 4.91 -17.79
C GLY A 137 14.09 4.48 -17.82
N LEU A 138 13.31 4.79 -16.77
CA LEU A 138 11.88 4.51 -16.71
C LEU A 138 11.06 5.80 -16.75
N GLU A 139 10.57 6.14 -17.93
CA GLU A 139 9.73 7.33 -18.13
C GLU A 139 8.26 7.01 -17.97
N PHE A 140 7.55 7.89 -17.26
CA PHE A 140 6.11 7.80 -17.02
C PHE A 140 5.37 8.98 -17.66
N GLU A 141 4.37 8.66 -18.45
CA GLU A 141 3.41 9.65 -18.91
C GLU A 141 2.22 9.65 -17.96
N MET A 142 2.08 10.74 -17.18
CA MET A 142 1.06 10.81 -16.12
C MET A 142 -0.36 10.66 -16.68
N MET A 143 -0.60 11.09 -17.93
CA MET A 143 -1.91 10.98 -18.58
C MET A 143 -2.26 9.53 -18.95
N GLU A 144 -1.27 8.66 -19.13
CA GLU A 144 -1.43 7.24 -19.45
C GLU A 144 -1.15 6.32 -18.24
N THR A 145 -0.91 6.92 -17.05
CA THR A 145 -0.59 6.19 -15.83
C THR A 145 -1.82 6.11 -14.92
N SER A 146 -2.14 4.90 -14.46
CA SER A 146 -3.21 4.64 -13.48
C SER A 146 -2.63 4.04 -12.20
N PHE A 147 -3.05 4.57 -11.06
CA PHE A 147 -2.62 4.10 -9.73
C PHE A 147 -3.69 3.22 -9.12
N PHE A 148 -3.34 1.97 -8.83
CA PHE A 148 -4.21 0.99 -8.20
C PHE A 148 -3.85 0.87 -6.72
N ILE A 149 -4.79 1.23 -5.85
CA ILE A 149 -4.61 1.25 -4.40
C ILE A 149 -5.64 0.34 -3.75
N ALA A 150 -5.19 -0.58 -2.89
CA ALA A 150 -6.09 -1.37 -2.07
C ALA A 150 -6.52 -0.57 -0.84
N ARG A 151 -7.80 -0.21 -0.74
CA ARG A 151 -8.38 0.40 0.44
C ARG A 151 -8.93 -0.66 1.38
N GLN A 152 -8.28 -0.81 2.53
CA GLN A 152 -8.68 -1.78 3.53
C GLN A 152 -9.81 -1.22 4.40
N THR A 153 -10.95 -1.89 4.42
CA THR A 153 -12.03 -1.61 5.35
C THR A 153 -12.01 -2.65 6.47
N VAL A 154 -11.64 -2.20 7.66
CA VAL A 154 -11.57 -3.07 8.83
C VAL A 154 -12.97 -3.34 9.37
N VAL A 155 -13.28 -4.61 9.62
CA VAL A 155 -14.53 -5.07 10.22
C VAL A 155 -14.21 -5.85 11.49
N ALA A 156 -14.89 -5.52 12.59
CA ALA A 156 -14.73 -6.24 13.84
C ALA A 156 -15.30 -7.67 13.74
N ASN A 157 -14.53 -8.66 14.20
CA ASN A 157 -14.97 -10.05 14.27
C ASN A 157 -14.88 -10.54 15.73
N PRO A 158 -16.00 -10.89 16.39
CA PRO A 158 -16.03 -11.23 17.81
C PRO A 158 -15.27 -12.49 18.21
N VAL A 159 -14.72 -13.21 17.25
CA VAL A 159 -14.08 -14.54 17.49
C VAL A 159 -12.56 -14.43 17.62
N ARG A 160 -11.90 -13.35 17.15
CA ARG A 160 -10.44 -13.29 17.07
C ARG A 160 -9.90 -11.89 17.37
N GLY A 161 -8.84 -11.82 18.13
CA GLY A 161 -7.91 -10.69 18.15
C GLY A 161 -7.84 -9.91 19.45
N MET A 162 -8.82 -9.11 19.80
CA MET A 162 -8.85 -8.32 21.05
C MET A 162 -10.27 -8.20 21.58
N ALA A 163 -10.43 -7.61 22.77
CA ALA A 163 -11.76 -7.39 23.35
C ALA A 163 -12.65 -6.52 22.42
N LEU A 164 -13.92 -6.90 22.22
CA LEU A 164 -14.87 -6.27 21.28
C LEU A 164 -14.92 -4.74 21.37
N TRP A 165 -14.93 -4.18 22.60
CA TRP A 165 -14.96 -2.73 22.76
C TRP A 165 -13.71 -2.04 22.19
N ARG A 166 -12.53 -2.70 22.25
CA ARG A 166 -11.30 -2.20 21.66
C ARG A 166 -11.32 -2.32 20.13
N GLU A 167 -11.90 -3.39 19.59
CA GLU A 167 -12.09 -3.53 18.14
C GLU A 167 -12.97 -2.41 17.59
N HIS A 168 -14.07 -2.09 18.25
CA HIS A 168 -14.91 -0.97 17.84
C HIS A 168 -14.16 0.37 17.86
N ILE A 169 -13.33 0.60 18.89
CA ILE A 169 -12.48 1.81 18.96
C ILE A 169 -11.49 1.80 17.79
N PHE A 170 -10.83 0.68 17.52
CA PHE A 170 -9.87 0.57 16.41
C PHE A 170 -10.55 0.80 15.05
N VAL A 171 -11.71 0.19 14.80
CA VAL A 171 -12.49 0.40 13.57
C VAL A 171 -12.87 1.88 13.43
N ALA A 172 -13.30 2.54 14.50
CA ALA A 172 -13.61 3.97 14.47
C ALA A 172 -12.37 4.82 14.14
N MET A 173 -11.22 4.54 14.76
CA MET A 173 -9.96 5.23 14.47
C MET A 173 -9.50 4.99 13.02
N SER A 174 -9.57 3.75 12.51
CA SER A 174 -9.13 3.39 11.17
C SER A 174 -9.95 4.07 10.06
N ARG A 175 -11.25 4.29 10.30
CA ARG A 175 -12.12 5.04 9.36
C ARG A 175 -11.71 6.49 9.18
N HIS A 176 -11.10 7.11 10.19
CA HIS A 176 -10.65 8.51 10.17
C HIS A 176 -9.17 8.65 9.77
N ALA A 177 -8.47 7.54 9.52
CA ALA A 177 -7.10 7.58 9.02
C ALA A 177 -7.07 8.11 7.59
N ARG A 178 -6.03 8.90 7.26
CA ARG A 178 -5.82 9.39 5.88
C ARG A 178 -5.71 8.23 4.90
N GLY A 179 -6.29 8.39 3.73
CA GLY A 179 -6.10 7.49 2.60
C GLY A 179 -4.65 7.53 2.09
N ALA A 180 -4.19 6.44 1.50
CA ALA A 180 -2.85 6.37 0.93
C ALA A 180 -2.67 7.36 -0.25
N ALA A 181 -3.71 7.56 -1.07
CA ALA A 181 -3.68 8.50 -2.18
C ALA A 181 -3.37 9.93 -1.73
N ASP A 182 -4.08 10.40 -0.69
CA ASP A 182 -3.87 11.74 -0.14
C ASP A 182 -2.51 11.88 0.56
N TYR A 183 -2.07 10.82 1.23
CA TYR A 183 -0.79 10.82 1.95
C TYR A 183 0.41 10.91 1.01
N TYR A 184 0.33 10.24 -0.14
CA TYR A 184 1.37 10.18 -1.15
C TYR A 184 1.20 11.21 -2.29
N GLN A 185 0.27 12.13 -2.14
CA GLN A 185 -0.03 13.20 -3.09
C GLN A 185 -0.34 12.72 -4.52
N ILE A 186 -0.96 11.54 -4.64
CA ILE A 186 -1.31 10.97 -5.93
C ILE A 186 -2.54 11.70 -6.49
N PRO A 187 -2.52 12.12 -7.78
CA PRO A 187 -3.65 12.82 -8.40
C PRO A 187 -4.93 11.98 -8.36
N SER A 188 -5.99 12.49 -7.76
CA SER A 188 -7.25 11.77 -7.53
C SER A 188 -7.94 11.28 -8.80
N ASN A 189 -7.76 11.99 -9.93
CA ASN A 189 -8.28 11.61 -11.24
C ASN A 189 -7.54 10.43 -11.89
N ARG A 190 -6.45 9.96 -11.30
CA ARG A 190 -5.64 8.83 -11.77
C ARG A 190 -5.64 7.64 -10.82
N VAL A 191 -6.38 7.74 -9.71
CA VAL A 191 -6.47 6.71 -8.68
C VAL A 191 -7.68 5.81 -8.90
N ILE A 192 -7.44 4.51 -8.83
CA ILE A 192 -8.46 3.47 -8.78
C ILE A 192 -8.34 2.81 -7.40
N GLU A 193 -9.27 3.13 -6.50
CA GLU A 193 -9.32 2.51 -5.16
C GLU A 193 -10.17 1.24 -5.21
N LEU A 194 -9.55 0.13 -4.83
CA LEU A 194 -10.20 -1.17 -4.74
C LEU A 194 -10.42 -1.55 -3.27
N GLY A 195 -11.68 -1.65 -2.87
CA GLY A 195 -12.06 -1.93 -1.48
C GLY A 195 -11.85 -3.40 -1.11
N THR A 196 -11.06 -3.66 -0.07
CA THR A 196 -10.88 -5.00 0.52
C THR A 196 -11.36 -4.97 1.96
N LYS A 197 -12.21 -5.93 2.36
CA LYS A 197 -12.63 -6.09 3.76
C LYS A 197 -11.62 -6.96 4.50
N VAL A 198 -11.17 -6.49 5.66
CA VAL A 198 -10.25 -7.21 6.55
C VAL A 198 -10.94 -7.39 7.90
N GLU A 199 -11.14 -8.64 8.30
CA GLU A 199 -11.71 -9.00 9.61
C GLU A 199 -10.57 -9.15 10.64
N ILE A 200 -10.77 -8.59 11.84
CA ILE A 200 -9.82 -8.62 12.95
C ILE A 200 -10.46 -9.16 14.22
#